data_86406e3a7831cb103a3dbfdc5b7d273c
#
_entry.id   86406e3a7831cb103a3dbfdc5b7d273c
#
_cell.length_a   1.000
_cell.length_b   1.000
_cell.length_c   1.000
_cell.angle_alpha   90.00
_cell.angle_beta   90.00
_cell.angle_gamma   90.00
#
_symmetry.space_group_name_H-M   'P 1'
#
loop_
_entity.id
_entity.type
_entity.pdbx_description
1 polymer ?
#
loop_
_entity_poly.entity_id
_entity_poly.type
_entity_poly.pdbx_seq_one_letter_code
_entity_poly.pdbx_strand_id
1 'polypeptide(L)'
;MILGISPGTRSCGFAVVREGYIKKWGVQSYKGAWSDGKLIGILYSVSQLITRHRIQEVAVKIPDTMPRSVGYAQLIGALNVIFEQREVKARYYTLSEVRKLHTGNMKDNKKTLFAQIANIYPELRPLYQKEVHAEKPYYDKVFEAVAAAHCRKKK
;
A
#
# COMPACT_ATOMS: atom_id res chain seq x y z
N MET A 1 14.56 -4.20 -3.97
CA MET A 1 13.48 -3.95 -3.01
C MET A 1 12.27 -3.40 -3.73
N ILE A 2 11.10 -3.72 -3.22
CA ILE A 2 9.82 -3.26 -3.75
C ILE A 2 9.14 -2.42 -2.70
N LEU A 3 8.65 -1.24 -3.08
CA LEU A 3 7.82 -0.41 -2.22
C LEU A 3 6.35 -0.69 -2.57
N GLY A 4 5.61 -1.25 -1.62
CA GLY A 4 4.16 -1.37 -1.72
C GLY A 4 3.51 -0.12 -1.13
N ILE A 5 2.50 0.40 -1.80
CA ILE A 5 1.75 1.56 -1.33
C ILE A 5 0.26 1.28 -1.45
N SER A 6 -0.49 1.60 -0.40
CA SER A 6 -1.95 1.66 -0.43
C SER A 6 -2.36 3.10 -0.15
N PRO A 7 -2.52 3.92 -1.20
CA PRO A 7 -2.79 5.35 -1.02
C PRO A 7 -4.24 5.61 -0.63
N GLY A 8 -4.45 6.67 0.12
CA GLY A 8 -5.75 7.15 0.50
C GLY A 8 -5.66 8.58 1.04
N THR A 9 -6.78 9.30 1.01
CA THR A 9 -6.83 10.69 1.46
C THR A 9 -6.95 10.84 2.98
N ARG A 10 -7.28 9.76 3.68
CA ARG A 10 -7.33 9.75 5.16
C ARG A 10 -6.11 9.09 5.75
N SER A 11 -5.60 8.08 5.08
CA SER A 11 -4.38 7.38 5.49
C SER A 11 -3.72 6.74 4.27
N CYS A 12 -2.40 6.62 4.34
CA CYS A 12 -1.61 5.96 3.32
C CYS A 12 -0.76 4.89 3.99
N GLY A 13 -0.90 3.64 3.53
CA GLY A 13 -0.08 2.53 4.01
C GLY A 13 1.10 2.30 3.08
N PHE A 14 2.21 1.88 3.65
CA PHE A 14 3.40 1.55 2.88
C PHE A 14 4.15 0.38 3.50
N ALA A 15 4.90 -0.33 2.66
CA ALA A 15 5.79 -1.39 3.10
C ALA A 15 6.96 -1.52 2.14
N VAL A 16 8.16 -1.67 2.67
CA VAL A 16 9.36 -1.98 1.90
C VAL A 16 9.62 -3.47 2.04
N VAL A 17 9.55 -4.20 0.93
CA VAL A 17 9.67 -5.66 0.90
C VAL A 17 10.93 -6.05 0.15
N ARG A 18 11.70 -6.97 0.73
CA ARG A 18 12.90 -7.53 0.13
C ARG A 18 12.90 -9.04 0.33
N GLU A 19 12.98 -9.79 -0.77
CA GLU A 19 13.21 -11.23 -0.77
C GLU A 19 12.54 -12.03 0.36
N GLY A 20 11.24 -11.84 0.52
CA GLY A 20 10.46 -12.63 1.47
C GLY A 20 10.36 -12.08 2.88
N TYR A 21 10.89 -10.90 3.14
CA TYR A 21 10.68 -10.23 4.43
C TYR A 21 10.37 -8.75 4.26
N ILE A 22 9.73 -8.18 5.28
CA ILE A 22 9.37 -6.77 5.31
C ILE A 22 10.45 -6.01 6.05
N LYS A 23 11.11 -5.08 5.36
CA LYS A 23 12.17 -4.27 5.95
C LYS A 23 11.61 -3.11 6.75
N LYS A 24 10.53 -2.51 6.28
CA LYS A 24 9.87 -1.38 6.95
C LYS A 24 8.41 -1.33 6.53
N TRP A 25 7.54 -0.93 7.44
CA TRP A 25 6.13 -0.70 7.15
C TRP A 25 5.58 0.41 8.04
N GLY A 26 4.47 1.00 7.62
CA GLY A 26 3.81 2.01 8.41
C GLY A 26 2.55 2.54 7.76
N VAL A 27 1.84 3.35 8.54
CA VAL A 27 0.66 4.09 8.09
C VAL A 27 0.89 5.55 8.41
N GLN A 28 0.67 6.41 7.43
CA GLN A 28 0.63 7.85 7.62
C GLN A 28 -0.83 8.29 7.60
N SER A 29 -1.31 8.82 8.72
CA SER A 29 -2.70 9.25 8.88
C SER A 29 -2.79 10.76 8.92
N TYR A 30 -3.91 11.31 8.47
CA TYR A 30 -4.15 12.74 8.42
C TYR A 30 -5.46 13.07 9.09
N LYS A 31 -5.48 14.16 9.86
CA LYS A 31 -6.68 14.69 10.47
C LYS A 31 -7.25 15.82 9.62
N GLY A 32 -8.58 15.96 9.59
CA GLY A 32 -9.27 17.03 8.90
C GLY A 32 -9.38 16.83 7.39
N ALA A 33 -9.81 17.87 6.72
CA ALA A 33 -10.06 17.85 5.28
C ALA A 33 -8.77 17.70 4.46
N TRP A 34 -8.90 17.17 3.27
CA TRP A 34 -7.79 17.07 2.32
C TRP A 34 -7.24 18.47 2.02
N SER A 35 -5.91 18.58 1.88
CA SER A 35 -5.24 19.84 1.61
C SER A 35 -3.94 19.61 0.84
N ASP A 36 -3.41 20.67 0.23
CA ASP A 36 -2.11 20.63 -0.45
C ASP A 36 -0.97 20.26 0.51
N GLY A 37 -1.07 20.71 1.76
CA GLY A 37 -0.06 20.35 2.78
C GLY A 37 -0.03 18.85 3.06
N LYS A 38 -1.19 18.18 3.07
CA LYS A 38 -1.27 16.74 3.24
C LYS A 38 -0.69 16.00 2.04
N LEU A 39 -1.01 16.46 0.83
CA LEU A 39 -0.45 15.93 -0.40
C LEU A 39 1.08 16.00 -0.38
N ILE A 40 1.63 17.17 -0.08
CA ILE A 40 3.06 17.39 -0.01
C ILE A 40 3.70 16.46 1.04
N GLY A 41 3.06 16.28 2.19
CA GLY A 41 3.55 15.39 3.24
C GLY A 41 3.64 13.94 2.79
N ILE A 42 2.65 13.44 2.06
CA ILE A 42 2.65 12.08 1.51
C ILE A 42 3.78 11.95 0.49
N LEU A 43 3.88 12.88 -0.45
CA LEU A 43 4.89 12.86 -1.49
C LEU A 43 6.30 12.90 -0.92
N TYR A 44 6.51 13.70 0.12
CA TYR A 44 7.78 13.75 0.82
C TYR A 44 8.12 12.39 1.43
N SER A 45 7.18 11.76 2.14
CA SER A 45 7.38 10.45 2.76
C SER A 45 7.72 9.38 1.73
N VAL A 46 6.99 9.34 0.62
CA VAL A 46 7.23 8.37 -0.46
C VAL A 46 8.61 8.60 -1.08
N SER A 47 8.96 9.86 -1.35
CA SER A 47 10.27 10.21 -1.91
C SER A 47 11.41 9.79 -0.99
N GLN A 48 11.25 9.98 0.33
CA GLN A 48 12.24 9.56 1.33
C GLN A 48 12.43 8.05 1.33
N LEU A 49 11.33 7.28 1.24
CA LEU A 49 11.40 5.83 1.18
C LEU A 49 12.14 5.34 -0.08
N ILE A 50 11.83 5.95 -1.23
CA ILE A 50 12.48 5.61 -2.50
C ILE A 50 13.99 5.86 -2.41
N THR A 51 14.39 7.01 -1.90
CA THR A 51 15.81 7.38 -1.79
C THR A 51 16.53 6.51 -0.76
N ARG A 52 15.96 6.40 0.44
CA ARG A 52 16.59 5.68 1.56
C ARG A 52 16.81 4.21 1.28
N HIS A 53 15.85 3.57 0.64
CA HIS A 53 15.89 2.13 0.38
C HIS A 53 16.29 1.80 -1.07
N ARG A 54 16.67 2.80 -1.86
CA ARG A 54 17.06 2.63 -3.27
C ARG A 54 16.00 1.83 -4.05
N ILE A 55 14.76 2.24 -3.90
CA ILE A 55 13.63 1.55 -4.52
C ILE A 55 13.68 1.72 -6.04
N GLN A 56 13.54 0.63 -6.77
CA GLN A 56 13.47 0.62 -8.24
C GLN A 56 12.10 0.21 -8.75
N GLU A 57 11.32 -0.46 -7.93
CA GLU A 57 9.98 -0.92 -8.28
C GLU A 57 8.98 -0.55 -7.21
N VAL A 58 7.81 -0.10 -7.64
CA VAL A 58 6.69 0.26 -6.76
C VAL A 58 5.45 -0.51 -7.18
N ALA A 59 4.73 -1.03 -6.22
CA ALA A 59 3.43 -1.66 -6.41
C ALA A 59 2.38 -0.86 -5.67
N VAL A 60 1.38 -0.35 -6.39
CA VAL A 60 0.34 0.51 -5.81
C VAL A 60 -0.99 -0.22 -5.84
N LYS A 61 -1.62 -0.36 -4.66
CA LYS A 61 -2.99 -0.88 -4.58
C LYS A 61 -3.96 0.25 -4.85
N ILE A 62 -4.85 0.06 -5.79
CA ILE A 62 -5.93 1.00 -6.10
C ILE A 62 -7.29 0.32 -5.88
N PRO A 63 -8.37 1.08 -5.66
CA PRO A 63 -9.70 0.49 -5.55
C PRO A 63 -10.20 -0.03 -6.90
N ASP A 64 -11.16 -0.96 -6.87
CA ASP A 64 -11.76 -1.52 -8.09
C ASP A 64 -12.49 -0.44 -8.91
N THR A 65 -13.10 0.51 -8.20
CA THR A 65 -13.75 1.67 -8.82
C THR A 65 -13.07 2.91 -8.28
N MET A 66 -12.59 3.78 -9.19
CA MET A 66 -11.91 5.00 -8.78
C MET A 66 -12.87 5.92 -8.00
N PRO A 67 -12.44 6.39 -6.80
CA PRO A 67 -13.24 7.34 -6.05
C PRO A 67 -13.45 8.65 -6.84
N ARG A 68 -14.61 9.26 -6.65
CA ARG A 68 -14.91 10.56 -7.26
C ARG A 68 -14.20 11.73 -6.57
N SER A 69 -13.41 11.43 -5.55
CA SER A 69 -12.69 12.42 -4.76
C SER A 69 -11.60 13.10 -5.59
N VAL A 70 -11.63 14.43 -5.62
CA VAL A 70 -10.58 15.23 -6.25
C VAL A 70 -9.23 14.99 -5.57
N GLY A 71 -9.24 14.86 -4.24
CA GLY A 71 -8.03 14.61 -3.47
C GLY A 71 -7.35 13.30 -3.85
N TYR A 72 -8.13 12.24 -4.05
CA TYR A 72 -7.58 10.94 -4.47
C TYR A 72 -6.94 11.02 -5.86
N ALA A 73 -7.62 11.69 -6.80
CA ALA A 73 -7.10 11.88 -8.15
C ALA A 73 -5.79 12.69 -8.13
N GLN A 74 -5.73 13.74 -7.32
CA GLN A 74 -4.51 14.53 -7.14
C GLN A 74 -3.37 13.68 -6.58
N LEU A 75 -3.66 12.84 -5.59
CA LEU A 75 -2.68 11.97 -4.96
C LEU A 75 -2.08 10.98 -5.97
N ILE A 76 -2.93 10.27 -6.71
CA ILE A 76 -2.48 9.30 -7.70
C ILE A 76 -1.67 9.98 -8.81
N GLY A 77 -2.15 11.13 -9.31
CA GLY A 77 -1.44 11.88 -10.34
C GLY A 77 -0.07 12.36 -9.88
N ALA A 78 0.02 12.86 -8.65
CA ALA A 78 1.29 13.34 -8.09
C ALA A 78 2.27 12.20 -7.81
N LEU A 79 1.78 11.04 -7.36
CA LEU A 79 2.61 9.84 -7.19
C LEU A 79 3.21 9.40 -8.52
N ASN A 80 2.40 9.39 -9.59
CA ASN A 80 2.88 9.05 -10.94
C ASN A 80 4.03 9.96 -11.38
N VAL A 81 3.91 11.26 -11.13
CA VAL A 81 4.96 12.22 -11.47
C VAL A 81 6.26 11.89 -10.72
N ILE A 82 6.16 11.58 -9.42
CA ILE A 82 7.34 11.20 -8.63
C ILE A 82 7.99 9.93 -9.17
N PHE A 83 7.20 8.92 -9.51
CA PHE A 83 7.73 7.67 -10.03
C PHE A 83 8.46 7.88 -11.35
N GLU A 84 7.92 8.71 -12.23
CA GLU A 84 8.59 9.07 -13.49
C GLU A 84 9.89 9.84 -13.23
N GLN A 85 9.86 10.85 -12.37
CA GLN A 85 11.03 11.67 -12.05
C GLN A 85 12.15 10.86 -11.40
N ARG A 86 11.80 9.86 -10.61
CA ARG A 86 12.76 8.98 -9.93
C ARG A 86 13.14 7.74 -10.74
N GLU A 87 12.58 7.60 -11.94
CA GLU A 87 12.81 6.45 -12.81
C GLU A 87 12.48 5.12 -12.14
N VAL A 88 11.42 5.10 -11.34
CA VAL A 88 10.93 3.89 -10.67
C VAL A 88 9.86 3.23 -11.53
N LYS A 89 9.92 1.92 -11.66
CA LYS A 89 8.89 1.16 -12.36
C LYS A 89 7.70 0.98 -11.43
N ALA A 90 6.57 1.58 -11.79
CA ALA A 90 5.35 1.48 -11.00
C ALA A 90 4.34 0.56 -11.68
N ARG A 91 3.69 -0.29 -10.88
CA ARG A 91 2.55 -1.10 -11.31
C ARG A 91 1.38 -0.89 -10.37
N TYR A 92 0.20 -0.91 -10.93
CA TYR A 92 -1.05 -0.68 -10.21
C TYR A 92 -1.86 -1.97 -10.20
N TYR A 93 -2.37 -2.32 -9.02
CA TYR A 93 -3.19 -3.52 -8.82
C TYR A 93 -4.49 -3.10 -8.14
N THR A 94 -5.62 -3.48 -8.72
CA THR A 94 -6.90 -3.29 -8.04
C THR A 94 -6.99 -4.24 -6.85
N LEU A 95 -7.85 -3.91 -5.89
CA LEU A 95 -8.06 -4.77 -4.73
C LEU A 95 -8.52 -6.17 -5.15
N SER A 96 -9.38 -6.27 -6.17
CA SER A 96 -9.81 -7.56 -6.71
C SER A 96 -8.66 -8.36 -7.31
N GLU A 97 -7.76 -7.71 -8.05
CA GLU A 97 -6.57 -8.37 -8.59
C GLU A 97 -5.66 -8.89 -7.48
N VAL A 98 -5.45 -8.09 -6.43
CA VAL A 98 -4.66 -8.47 -5.27
C VAL A 98 -5.27 -9.70 -4.59
N ARG A 99 -6.58 -9.70 -4.36
CA ARG A 99 -7.28 -10.83 -3.78
C ARG A 99 -7.11 -12.08 -4.63
N LYS A 100 -7.35 -11.97 -5.93
CA LYS A 100 -7.24 -13.11 -6.85
C LYS A 100 -5.84 -13.72 -6.84
N LEU A 101 -4.79 -12.89 -6.85
CA LEU A 101 -3.41 -13.36 -6.88
C LEU A 101 -3.00 -14.06 -5.57
N HIS A 102 -3.57 -13.66 -4.43
CA HIS A 102 -3.22 -14.24 -3.13
C HIS A 102 -4.12 -15.39 -2.70
N THR A 103 -5.42 -15.28 -2.93
CA THR A 103 -6.40 -16.24 -2.43
C THR A 103 -7.04 -17.07 -3.54
N GLY A 104 -6.84 -16.68 -4.81
CA GLY A 104 -7.49 -17.33 -5.95
C GLY A 104 -8.91 -16.85 -6.19
N ASN A 105 -9.46 -15.98 -5.37
CA ASN A 105 -10.85 -15.52 -5.45
C ASN A 105 -10.95 -14.01 -5.29
N MET A 106 -11.45 -13.33 -6.33
CA MET A 106 -11.63 -11.88 -6.33
C MET A 106 -12.64 -11.39 -5.29
N LYS A 107 -13.55 -12.27 -4.85
CA LYS A 107 -14.64 -11.94 -3.92
C LYS A 107 -14.28 -12.22 -2.45
N ASP A 108 -13.10 -12.74 -2.17
CA ASP A 108 -12.69 -12.98 -0.80
C ASP A 108 -12.66 -11.68 0.00
N ASN A 109 -12.96 -11.79 1.30
CA ASN A 109 -12.97 -10.62 2.16
C ASN A 109 -11.56 -10.21 2.57
N LYS A 110 -11.44 -9.02 3.15
CA LYS A 110 -10.16 -8.49 3.61
C LYS A 110 -9.49 -9.38 4.65
N LYS A 111 -10.26 -10.03 5.54
CA LYS A 111 -9.71 -10.90 6.59
C LYS A 111 -8.97 -12.09 5.99
N THR A 112 -9.52 -12.71 4.95
CA THR A 112 -8.87 -13.83 4.26
C THR A 112 -7.55 -13.39 3.64
N LEU A 113 -7.55 -12.24 2.96
CA LEU A 113 -6.34 -11.67 2.37
C LEU A 113 -5.29 -11.39 3.43
N PHE A 114 -5.67 -10.73 4.53
CA PHE A 114 -4.75 -10.36 5.60
C PHE A 114 -4.17 -11.58 6.30
N ALA A 115 -4.98 -12.63 6.51
CA ALA A 115 -4.49 -13.90 7.06
C ALA A 115 -3.43 -14.53 6.16
N GLN A 116 -3.64 -14.53 4.85
CA GLN A 116 -2.67 -15.04 3.88
C GLN A 116 -1.36 -14.24 3.94
N ILE A 117 -1.46 -12.92 3.99
CA ILE A 117 -0.28 -12.05 4.06
C ILE A 117 0.49 -12.29 5.36
N ALA A 118 -0.20 -12.44 6.49
CA ALA A 118 0.43 -12.73 7.78
C ALA A 118 1.10 -14.10 7.80
N ASN A 119 0.61 -15.07 7.02
CA ASN A 119 1.26 -16.36 6.86
C ASN A 119 2.55 -16.28 6.04
N ILE A 120 2.53 -15.47 4.98
CA ILE A 120 3.71 -15.26 4.13
C ILE A 120 4.77 -14.44 4.87
N TYR A 121 4.34 -13.43 5.63
CA TYR A 121 5.20 -12.52 6.37
C TYR A 121 4.91 -12.62 7.87
N PRO A 122 5.55 -13.56 8.59
CA PRO A 122 5.27 -13.80 10.02
C PRO A 122 5.44 -12.58 10.92
N GLU A 123 6.27 -11.62 10.53
CA GLU A 123 6.45 -10.37 11.26
C GLU A 123 5.16 -9.55 11.37
N LEU A 124 4.17 -9.82 10.53
CA LEU A 124 2.85 -9.15 10.58
C LEU A 124 1.82 -9.88 11.45
N ARG A 125 2.13 -11.07 11.98
CA ARG A 125 1.17 -11.84 12.78
C ARG A 125 0.63 -11.07 13.99
N PRO A 126 1.47 -10.40 14.80
CA PRO A 126 0.96 -9.63 15.92
C PRO A 126 0.02 -8.50 15.46
N LEU A 127 0.34 -7.86 14.35
CA LEU A 127 -0.48 -6.80 13.77
C LEU A 127 -1.82 -7.35 13.27
N TYR A 128 -1.80 -8.50 12.62
CA TYR A 128 -3.01 -9.17 12.15
C TYR A 128 -3.96 -9.49 13.29
N GLN A 129 -3.45 -10.00 14.41
CA GLN A 129 -4.29 -10.32 15.57
C GLN A 129 -4.94 -9.09 16.16
N LYS A 130 -4.26 -7.96 16.21
CA LYS A 130 -4.85 -6.69 16.62
C LYS A 130 -5.96 -6.24 15.68
N GLU A 131 -5.72 -6.27 14.37
CA GLU A 131 -6.65 -5.78 13.36
C GLU A 131 -7.90 -6.65 13.25
N VAL A 132 -7.78 -7.96 13.39
CA VAL A 132 -8.92 -8.87 13.24
C VAL A 132 -9.95 -8.69 14.35
N HIS A 133 -9.54 -8.18 15.51
CA HIS A 133 -10.41 -7.90 16.65
C HIS A 133 -10.76 -6.42 16.81
N ALA A 134 -10.24 -5.54 15.98
CA ALA A 134 -10.47 -4.11 16.08
C ALA A 134 -11.82 -3.72 15.51
N GLU A 135 -12.56 -2.88 16.23
CA GLU A 135 -13.80 -2.29 15.72
C GLU A 135 -13.52 -1.31 14.58
N LYS A 136 -12.40 -0.58 14.66
CA LYS A 136 -11.96 0.38 13.64
C LYS A 136 -10.57 -0.02 13.16
N PRO A 137 -10.46 -0.74 12.03
CA PRO A 137 -9.16 -1.13 11.49
C PRO A 137 -8.28 0.08 11.22
N TYR A 138 -7.04 0.01 11.66
CA TYR A 138 -6.05 1.07 11.44
C TYR A 138 -4.95 0.65 10.47
N TYR A 139 -4.53 -0.62 10.54
CA TYR A 139 -3.39 -1.13 9.80
C TYR A 139 -3.76 -1.90 8.52
N ASP A 140 -5.04 -1.87 8.12
CA ASP A 140 -5.48 -2.54 6.89
C ASP A 140 -4.70 -2.05 5.66
N LYS A 141 -4.34 -0.77 5.62
CA LYS A 141 -3.53 -0.20 4.55
C LYS A 141 -2.14 -0.81 4.46
N VAL A 142 -1.55 -1.24 5.58
CA VAL A 142 -0.26 -1.93 5.59
C VAL A 142 -0.38 -3.28 4.91
N PHE A 143 -1.41 -4.07 5.25
CA PHE A 143 -1.64 -5.37 4.63
C PHE A 143 -1.87 -5.24 3.12
N GLU A 144 -2.63 -4.24 2.71
CA GLU A 144 -2.86 -3.97 1.29
C GLU A 144 -1.56 -3.59 0.57
N ALA A 145 -0.71 -2.78 1.20
CA ALA A 145 0.57 -2.39 0.64
C ALA A 145 1.52 -3.59 0.49
N VAL A 146 1.60 -4.44 1.51
CA VAL A 146 2.40 -5.67 1.46
C VAL A 146 1.87 -6.61 0.39
N ALA A 147 0.55 -6.76 0.31
CA ALA A 147 -0.09 -7.62 -0.68
C ALA A 147 0.22 -7.17 -2.10
N ALA A 148 0.17 -5.86 -2.37
CA ALA A 148 0.53 -5.30 -3.67
C ALA A 148 2.00 -5.56 -4.01
N ALA A 149 2.90 -5.34 -3.06
CA ALA A 149 4.33 -5.61 -3.24
C ALA A 149 4.57 -7.10 -3.55
N HIS A 150 3.86 -7.99 -2.87
CA HIS A 150 3.98 -9.43 -3.11
C HIS A 150 3.44 -9.83 -4.49
N CYS A 151 2.40 -9.16 -5.00
CA CYS A 151 1.93 -9.37 -6.37
C CYS A 151 3.04 -9.08 -7.38
N ARG A 152 3.81 -8.01 -7.17
CA ARG A 152 4.93 -7.66 -8.04
C ARG A 152 6.00 -8.74 -8.05
N LYS A 153 6.26 -9.35 -6.89
CA LYS A 153 7.23 -10.42 -6.75
C LYS A 153 6.83 -11.69 -7.50
N LYS A 154 5.52 -12.00 -7.56
CA LYS A 154 5.00 -13.22 -8.23
C LYS A 154 5.09 -13.17 -9.75
N LYS A 155 5.30 -12.01 -10.30
CA LYS A 155 5.50 -11.84 -11.74
C LYS A 155 6.97 -11.76 -12.08
#